data_61ac0f2fe30e12e8bb701137444bfcb9
#
_entry.id   61ac0f2fe30e12e8bb701137444bfcb9
#
_cell.length_a   1.000
_cell.length_b   1.000
_cell.length_c   1.000
_cell.angle_alpha   90.00
_cell.angle_beta   90.00
_cell.angle_gamma   90.00
#
_symmetry.space_group_name_H-M   'P 1'
#
loop_
_entity.id
_entity.type
_entity.pdbx_description
1 polymer ?
#
loop_
_entity_poly.entity_id
_entity_poly.type
_entity_poly.pdbx_seq_one_letter_code
_entity_poly.pdbx_strand_id
1 'polypeptide(L)'
;ISIALGYGLYLIRLYRSSIGKIVVQTLRYIVTSVVGLGVSVLLISWGHPLAWLRQTRGTSAYQTWYYGNTLSDRVCSVADLHWPGAAVFCLAAALAFAIGIFVCRSKRSAVLAAGGFALTLGMVLWNLLYGMVSASNNGPTGGAAALAAVLAPACIIKAVLLVCQKVSFPQVAARIVPAGCAVLGAAVLAVGMAGQVQTRIGGHEGYTFVPELGGWIGDQAEKLATEKELTAGKRLFGTYSSALEAMTGQLQPTGTDYIIHALGDRQRLAYLQTFQQGNFDIVVTPSPKVAPPERWSRNANWWFYRELYRYWQPVANTFQSGGMHLFWERTGTDNNLNVETTAAATLQGDGTVLVTVTAADADFCGVADVTLHYGLVSSDSMDHPFDRQFLHVTCVTENELCAAAERDTNQGDFYLPTDRDSYEVPITISNGVGQILLTAKSGSGTVYPQVNAVEVNATYQDWEYFFE
;
A
#
# COMPACT_ATOMS: atom_id res chain seq x y z
N ILE A 1 -10.08 -4.01 20.48
CA ILE A 1 -9.25 -3.71 21.67
C ILE A 1 -9.82 -2.50 22.43
N SER A 2 -9.98 -1.32 21.83
CA SER A 2 -10.42 -0.09 22.50
C SER A 2 -11.80 -0.23 23.18
N ILE A 3 -12.75 -0.89 22.50
CA ILE A 3 -14.09 -1.17 23.07
C ILE A 3 -13.98 -2.10 24.28
N ALA A 4 -13.16 -3.15 24.19
CA ALA A 4 -12.94 -4.09 25.28
C ALA A 4 -12.34 -3.40 26.52
N LEU A 5 -11.36 -2.52 26.32
CA LEU A 5 -10.75 -1.73 27.39
C LEU A 5 -11.74 -0.76 28.02
N GLY A 6 -12.49 -0.02 27.21
CA GLY A 6 -13.53 0.90 27.70
C GLY A 6 -14.62 0.18 28.51
N TYR A 7 -15.06 -0.96 28.03
CA TYR A 7 -16.02 -1.80 28.72
C TYR A 7 -15.43 -2.37 30.03
N GLY A 8 -14.17 -2.83 30.00
CA GLY A 8 -13.46 -3.31 31.18
C GLY A 8 -13.36 -2.25 32.27
N LEU A 9 -12.96 -1.03 31.92
CA LEU A 9 -12.94 0.10 32.89
C LEU A 9 -14.34 0.38 33.47
N TYR A 10 -15.38 0.33 32.63
CA TYR A 10 -16.75 0.48 33.08
C TYR A 10 -17.19 -0.64 34.03
N LEU A 11 -16.82 -1.89 33.77
CA LEU A 11 -17.12 -3.02 34.67
C LEU A 11 -16.42 -2.89 36.01
N ILE A 12 -15.15 -2.47 36.02
CA ILE A 12 -14.39 -2.21 37.27
C ILE A 12 -15.12 -1.17 38.12
N ARG A 13 -15.58 -0.10 37.48
CA ARG A 13 -16.38 0.93 38.17
C ARG A 13 -17.70 0.39 38.72
N LEU A 14 -18.42 -0.42 37.91
CA LEU A 14 -19.77 -0.90 38.24
C LEU A 14 -19.74 -1.96 39.32
N TYR A 15 -18.75 -2.82 39.33
CA TYR A 15 -18.66 -3.98 40.23
C TYR A 15 -17.43 -3.94 41.11
N ARG A 16 -17.03 -2.74 41.56
CA ARG A 16 -15.81 -2.48 42.33
C ARG A 16 -15.60 -3.40 43.54
N SER A 17 -16.67 -3.90 44.14
CA SER A 17 -16.64 -4.78 45.30
C SER A 17 -16.87 -6.28 44.97
N SER A 18 -17.00 -6.65 43.69
CA SER A 18 -17.35 -8.02 43.30
C SER A 18 -16.59 -8.47 42.07
N ILE A 19 -15.39 -9.03 42.27
CA ILE A 19 -14.53 -9.56 41.20
C ILE A 19 -15.26 -10.63 40.37
N GLY A 20 -16.03 -11.51 41.03
CA GLY A 20 -16.77 -12.56 40.36
C GLY A 20 -17.75 -12.03 39.31
N LYS A 21 -18.43 -10.88 39.58
CA LYS A 21 -19.31 -10.25 38.61
C LYS A 21 -18.53 -9.64 37.45
N ILE A 22 -17.36 -9.08 37.70
CA ILE A 22 -16.48 -8.57 36.60
C ILE A 22 -16.09 -9.70 35.69
N VAL A 23 -15.61 -10.82 36.26
CA VAL A 23 -15.20 -12.01 35.47
C VAL A 23 -16.34 -12.54 34.61
N VAL A 24 -17.54 -12.74 35.20
CA VAL A 24 -18.71 -13.23 34.47
C VAL A 24 -19.10 -12.31 33.30
N GLN A 25 -19.11 -10.99 33.54
CA GLN A 25 -19.48 -10.04 32.49
C GLN A 25 -18.38 -9.94 31.40
N THR A 26 -17.12 -10.03 31.78
CA THR A 26 -16.00 -10.09 30.82
C THR A 26 -16.10 -11.35 29.96
N LEU A 27 -16.37 -12.51 30.54
CA LEU A 27 -16.58 -13.75 29.81
C LEU A 27 -17.77 -13.65 28.84
N ARG A 28 -18.89 -13.08 29.29
CA ARG A 28 -20.04 -12.82 28.40
C ARG A 28 -19.66 -11.95 27.22
N TYR A 29 -18.91 -10.87 27.46
CA TYR A 29 -18.42 -9.98 26.40
C TYR A 29 -17.52 -10.73 25.41
N ILE A 30 -16.57 -11.53 25.91
CA ILE A 30 -15.67 -12.32 25.07
C ILE A 30 -16.48 -13.29 24.20
N VAL A 31 -17.38 -14.06 24.80
CA VAL A 31 -18.21 -15.02 24.06
C VAL A 31 -19.04 -14.30 22.98
N THR A 32 -19.71 -13.21 23.35
CA THR A 32 -20.51 -12.44 22.39
C THR A 32 -19.64 -11.87 21.25
N SER A 33 -18.44 -11.38 21.58
CA SER A 33 -17.50 -10.85 20.59
C SER A 33 -16.98 -11.94 19.66
N VAL A 34 -16.65 -13.12 20.17
CA VAL A 34 -16.21 -14.28 19.37
C VAL A 34 -17.31 -14.75 18.44
N VAL A 35 -18.55 -14.88 18.96
CA VAL A 35 -19.71 -15.24 18.14
C VAL A 35 -19.96 -14.19 17.06
N GLY A 36 -19.97 -12.91 17.44
CA GLY A 36 -20.15 -11.79 16.50
C GLY A 36 -19.07 -11.75 15.42
N LEU A 37 -17.80 -11.95 15.80
CA LEU A 37 -16.69 -12.05 14.85
C LEU A 37 -16.87 -13.27 13.93
N GLY A 38 -17.23 -14.43 14.47
CA GLY A 38 -17.47 -15.64 13.68
C GLY A 38 -18.59 -15.44 12.65
N VAL A 39 -19.70 -14.83 13.05
CA VAL A 39 -20.79 -14.48 12.13
C VAL A 39 -20.32 -13.49 11.06
N SER A 40 -19.58 -12.45 11.46
CA SER A 40 -19.04 -11.46 10.51
C SER A 40 -18.10 -12.11 9.50
N VAL A 41 -17.21 -13.01 9.95
CA VAL A 41 -16.29 -13.74 9.06
C VAL A 41 -17.08 -14.65 8.11
N LEU A 42 -18.10 -15.33 8.59
CA LEU A 42 -18.98 -16.17 7.75
C LEU A 42 -19.67 -15.34 6.66
N LEU A 43 -20.18 -14.16 7.01
CA LEU A 43 -20.84 -13.27 6.05
C LEU A 43 -19.85 -12.71 5.02
N ILE A 44 -18.71 -12.19 5.46
CA ILE A 44 -17.68 -11.60 4.57
C ILE A 44 -17.08 -12.67 3.66
N SER A 45 -16.91 -13.87 4.17
CA SER A 45 -16.34 -15.00 3.41
C SER A 45 -17.34 -15.74 2.53
N TRP A 46 -18.58 -15.28 2.45
CA TRP A 46 -19.68 -15.98 1.73
C TRP A 46 -19.77 -17.45 2.11
N GLY A 47 -19.64 -17.75 3.41
CA GLY A 47 -19.71 -19.13 3.94
C GLY A 47 -18.42 -19.94 3.83
N HIS A 48 -17.30 -19.36 3.38
CA HIS A 48 -16.01 -20.03 3.22
C HIS A 48 -14.90 -19.46 4.15
N PRO A 49 -15.07 -19.47 5.50
CA PRO A 49 -14.19 -18.77 6.43
C PRO A 49 -12.74 -19.26 6.40
N LEU A 50 -12.51 -20.55 6.20
CA LEU A 50 -11.15 -21.11 6.16
C LEU A 50 -10.41 -20.71 4.88
N ALA A 51 -11.09 -20.66 3.75
CA ALA A 51 -10.51 -20.18 2.49
C ALA A 51 -10.16 -18.70 2.60
N TRP A 52 -11.08 -17.90 3.17
CA TRP A 52 -10.84 -16.47 3.41
C TRP A 52 -9.67 -16.23 4.35
N LEU A 53 -9.55 -16.95 5.47
CA LEU A 53 -8.45 -16.84 6.41
C LEU A 53 -7.10 -17.21 5.76
N ARG A 54 -7.08 -18.30 4.96
CA ARG A 54 -5.87 -18.71 4.23
C ARG A 54 -5.44 -17.63 3.23
N GLN A 55 -6.39 -17.09 2.48
CA GLN A 55 -6.12 -16.03 1.51
C GLN A 55 -5.61 -14.76 2.20
N THR A 56 -6.29 -14.31 3.26
CA THR A 56 -5.89 -13.10 4.01
C THR A 56 -4.49 -13.26 4.60
N ARG A 57 -4.18 -14.44 5.17
CA ARG A 57 -2.85 -14.73 5.69
C ARG A 57 -1.79 -14.74 4.58
N GLY A 58 -2.08 -15.37 3.44
CA GLY A 58 -1.20 -15.42 2.28
C GLY A 58 -0.92 -14.02 1.74
N THR A 59 -1.98 -13.23 1.53
CA THR A 59 -1.86 -11.84 1.04
C THR A 59 -1.06 -10.96 2.00
N SER A 60 -1.33 -11.05 3.31
CA SER A 60 -0.59 -10.27 4.31
C SER A 60 0.90 -10.65 4.35
N ALA A 61 1.19 -11.93 4.27
CA ALA A 61 2.55 -12.43 4.21
C ALA A 61 3.29 -11.95 2.97
N TYR A 62 2.62 -12.01 1.82
CA TYR A 62 3.12 -11.55 0.55
C TYR A 62 3.39 -10.03 0.55
N GLN A 63 2.45 -9.25 1.05
CA GLN A 63 2.55 -7.80 1.13
C GLN A 63 3.78 -7.33 1.93
N THR A 64 4.23 -8.11 2.92
CA THR A 64 5.37 -7.76 3.76
C THR A 64 6.67 -7.72 2.96
N TRP A 65 6.99 -8.77 2.20
CA TRP A 65 8.22 -8.80 1.42
C TRP A 65 8.09 -7.97 0.14
N TYR A 66 6.95 -7.96 -0.50
CA TYR A 66 6.73 -7.27 -1.77
C TYR A 66 6.98 -5.75 -1.68
N TYR A 67 6.58 -5.15 -0.57
CA TYR A 67 6.85 -3.72 -0.30
C TYR A 67 8.11 -3.47 0.53
N GLY A 68 8.84 -4.50 0.90
CA GLY A 68 10.12 -4.39 1.58
C GLY A 68 10.08 -3.78 2.97
N ASN A 69 8.98 -3.96 3.72
CA ASN A 69 8.85 -3.36 5.04
C ASN A 69 9.07 -4.36 6.16
N THR A 70 10.11 -4.14 6.95
CA THR A 70 10.30 -4.83 8.23
C THR A 70 9.31 -4.30 9.28
N LEU A 71 9.15 -5.03 10.39
CA LEU A 71 8.37 -4.54 11.53
C LEU A 71 8.97 -3.24 12.09
N SER A 72 10.30 -3.11 12.08
CA SER A 72 11.00 -1.90 12.52
C SER A 72 10.65 -0.70 11.65
N ASP A 73 10.69 -0.85 10.31
CA ASP A 73 10.33 0.22 9.38
C ASP A 73 8.89 0.68 9.59
N ARG A 74 7.98 -0.26 9.83
CA ARG A 74 6.57 0.04 10.11
C ARG A 74 6.38 0.80 11.42
N VAL A 75 7.10 0.42 12.48
CA VAL A 75 7.06 1.12 13.76
C VAL A 75 7.65 2.52 13.63
N CYS A 76 8.76 2.68 12.88
CA CYS A 76 9.35 3.98 12.60
C CYS A 76 8.40 4.87 11.78
N SER A 77 7.77 4.32 10.72
CA SER A 77 6.79 5.09 9.91
C SER A 77 5.58 5.56 10.71
N VAL A 78 5.21 4.83 11.77
CA VAL A 78 4.19 5.26 12.73
C VAL A 78 4.66 6.42 13.60
N ALA A 79 5.94 6.47 13.95
CA ALA A 79 6.53 7.59 14.69
C ALA A 79 6.60 8.87 13.83
N ASP A 80 6.74 8.73 12.52
CA ASP A 80 6.74 9.83 11.54
C ASP A 80 5.32 10.30 11.15
N LEU A 81 4.30 9.98 11.94
CA LEU A 81 2.94 10.43 11.69
C LEU A 81 2.92 11.94 11.44
N HIS A 82 2.44 12.34 10.28
CA HIS A 82 2.30 13.75 9.87
C HIS A 82 1.41 14.58 10.80
N TRP A 83 0.78 13.95 11.79
CA TRP A 83 -0.14 14.55 12.75
C TRP A 83 0.09 14.09 14.20
N PRO A 84 1.31 14.24 14.74
CA PRO A 84 1.56 13.88 16.14
C PRO A 84 0.62 14.61 17.10
N GLY A 85 0.21 15.84 16.75
CA GLY A 85 -0.76 16.62 17.53
C GLY A 85 -2.13 15.94 17.64
N ALA A 86 -2.68 15.40 16.56
CA ALA A 86 -3.98 14.72 16.58
C ALA A 86 -3.93 13.46 17.47
N ALA A 87 -2.84 12.68 17.43
CA ALA A 87 -2.66 11.51 18.28
C ALA A 87 -2.57 11.92 19.76
N VAL A 88 -1.82 12.96 20.09
CA VAL A 88 -1.71 13.50 21.46
C VAL A 88 -3.07 13.97 21.95
N PHE A 89 -3.84 14.69 21.14
CA PHE A 89 -5.20 15.12 21.49
C PHE A 89 -6.14 13.94 21.73
N CYS A 90 -6.11 12.92 20.90
CA CYS A 90 -6.92 11.72 21.07
C CYS A 90 -6.52 10.94 22.34
N LEU A 91 -5.23 10.84 22.65
CA LEU A 91 -4.75 10.20 23.90
C LEU A 91 -5.15 11.01 25.13
N ALA A 92 -5.03 12.34 25.10
CA ALA A 92 -5.47 13.21 26.19
C ALA A 92 -6.99 13.08 26.42
N ALA A 93 -7.78 13.04 25.35
CA ALA A 93 -9.22 12.82 25.43
C ALA A 93 -9.55 11.43 25.99
N ALA A 94 -8.84 10.38 25.55
CA ALA A 94 -9.01 9.03 26.07
C ALA A 94 -8.72 8.98 27.58
N LEU A 95 -7.63 9.60 28.03
CA LEU A 95 -7.30 9.69 29.45
C LEU A 95 -8.39 10.45 30.23
N ALA A 96 -8.86 11.59 29.74
CA ALA A 96 -9.94 12.34 30.35
C ALA A 96 -11.25 11.55 30.45
N PHE A 97 -11.60 10.77 29.42
CA PHE A 97 -12.74 9.87 29.47
C PHE A 97 -12.53 8.70 30.43
N ALA A 98 -11.32 8.12 30.50
CA ALA A 98 -11.00 7.09 31.50
C ALA A 98 -11.20 7.61 32.92
N ILE A 99 -10.72 8.81 33.24
CA ILE A 99 -10.99 9.48 34.52
C ILE A 99 -12.50 9.70 34.71
N GLY A 100 -13.18 10.17 33.65
CA GLY A 100 -14.63 10.40 33.64
C GLY A 100 -15.44 9.16 34.01
N ILE A 101 -15.03 7.96 33.58
CA ILE A 101 -15.69 6.68 33.92
C ILE A 101 -15.81 6.54 35.46
N PHE A 102 -14.74 6.87 36.19
CA PHE A 102 -14.71 6.69 37.65
C PHE A 102 -15.31 7.86 38.42
N VAL A 103 -15.26 9.07 37.86
CA VAL A 103 -15.68 10.31 38.54
C VAL A 103 -17.16 10.60 38.31
N CYS A 104 -17.77 10.20 37.23
CA CYS A 104 -19.18 10.45 36.93
C CYS A 104 -20.12 9.83 37.95
N ARG A 105 -21.11 10.64 38.41
CA ARG A 105 -22.08 10.20 39.41
C ARG A 105 -23.08 9.20 38.87
N SER A 106 -23.60 9.41 37.63
CA SER A 106 -24.61 8.57 37.03
C SER A 106 -24.01 7.41 36.22
N LYS A 107 -24.71 6.28 36.18
CA LYS A 107 -24.36 5.14 35.32
C LYS A 107 -24.35 5.54 33.82
N ARG A 108 -25.32 6.36 33.40
CA ARG A 108 -25.45 6.83 32.01
C ARG A 108 -24.22 7.66 31.59
N SER A 109 -23.78 8.59 32.46
CA SER A 109 -22.59 9.39 32.14
C SER A 109 -21.31 8.54 32.11
N ALA A 110 -21.22 7.50 32.94
CA ALA A 110 -20.09 6.58 32.92
C ALA A 110 -20.06 5.70 31.64
N VAL A 111 -21.23 5.27 31.13
CA VAL A 111 -21.33 4.58 29.84
C VAL A 111 -20.90 5.49 28.70
N LEU A 112 -21.36 6.75 28.70
CA LEU A 112 -20.94 7.72 27.70
C LEU A 112 -19.42 7.98 27.73
N ALA A 113 -18.84 8.07 28.93
CA ALA A 113 -17.40 8.20 29.09
C ALA A 113 -16.66 6.97 28.62
N ALA A 114 -17.16 5.75 28.85
CA ALA A 114 -16.57 4.53 28.31
C ALA A 114 -16.64 4.46 26.77
N GLY A 115 -17.74 4.90 26.19
CA GLY A 115 -17.89 5.04 24.72
C GLY A 115 -16.92 6.07 24.15
N GLY A 116 -16.77 7.23 24.76
CA GLY A 116 -15.80 8.25 24.36
C GLY A 116 -14.35 7.77 24.47
N PHE A 117 -14.01 7.05 25.54
CA PHE A 117 -12.71 6.39 25.67
C PHE A 117 -12.45 5.39 24.55
N ALA A 118 -13.42 4.51 24.29
CA ALA A 118 -13.30 3.50 23.23
C ALA A 118 -13.12 4.15 21.84
N LEU A 119 -13.86 5.22 21.55
CA LEU A 119 -13.77 5.96 20.30
C LEU A 119 -12.40 6.62 20.12
N THR A 120 -11.94 7.41 21.11
CA THR A 120 -10.68 8.16 21.01
C THR A 120 -9.46 7.24 20.99
N LEU A 121 -9.43 6.22 21.84
CA LEU A 121 -8.38 5.20 21.82
C LEU A 121 -8.45 4.38 20.51
N GLY A 122 -9.66 4.09 20.03
CA GLY A 122 -9.86 3.37 18.76
C GLY A 122 -9.28 4.12 17.56
N MET A 123 -9.41 5.45 17.53
CA MET A 123 -8.81 6.29 16.47
C MET A 123 -7.28 6.21 16.48
N VAL A 124 -6.66 6.29 17.68
CA VAL A 124 -5.20 6.14 17.81
C VAL A 124 -4.76 4.74 17.34
N LEU A 125 -5.41 3.69 17.84
CA LEU A 125 -5.07 2.32 17.48
C LEU A 125 -5.31 2.03 15.99
N TRP A 126 -6.34 2.62 15.39
CA TRP A 126 -6.60 2.49 13.96
C TRP A 126 -5.46 3.10 13.13
N ASN A 127 -5.03 4.31 13.47
CA ASN A 127 -3.90 4.97 12.81
C ASN A 127 -2.61 4.14 12.94
N LEU A 128 -2.33 3.63 14.15
CA LEU A 128 -1.18 2.76 14.39
C LEU A 128 -1.24 1.47 13.58
N LEU A 129 -2.36 0.76 13.65
CA LEU A 129 -2.54 -0.51 12.93
C LEU A 129 -2.54 -0.31 11.42
N TYR A 130 -3.12 0.77 10.92
CA TYR A 130 -3.14 1.06 9.49
C TYR A 130 -1.74 1.40 8.99
N GLY A 131 -0.97 2.19 9.71
CA GLY A 131 0.45 2.45 9.41
C GLY A 131 1.30 1.19 9.42
N MET A 132 0.98 0.22 10.30
CA MET A 132 1.67 -1.08 10.35
C MET A 132 1.29 -2.05 9.23
N VAL A 133 0.12 -1.89 8.62
CA VAL A 133 -0.39 -2.79 7.56
C VAL A 133 -0.16 -2.20 6.18
N SER A 134 -0.26 -0.89 6.04
CA SER A 134 -0.10 -0.17 4.79
C SER A 134 1.28 0.47 4.73
N ALA A 135 2.17 -0.17 4.00
CA ALA A 135 3.58 0.19 3.92
C ALA A 135 3.88 1.55 3.27
N SER A 136 2.94 2.17 2.60
CA SER A 136 3.28 3.33 1.76
C SER A 136 2.27 4.47 1.75
N ASN A 137 1.17 4.40 2.48
CA ASN A 137 0.10 5.35 2.25
C ASN A 137 -0.27 6.21 3.47
N ASN A 138 0.22 7.45 3.44
CA ASN A 138 -0.25 8.53 4.31
C ASN A 138 -1.72 8.93 4.05
N GLY A 139 -2.34 8.52 2.94
CA GLY A 139 -3.69 8.90 2.56
C GLY A 139 -4.78 8.45 3.55
N PRO A 140 -4.90 7.16 3.88
CA PRO A 140 -5.90 6.70 4.85
C PRO A 140 -5.57 7.10 6.28
N THR A 141 -4.27 7.20 6.66
CA THR A 141 -3.87 7.77 7.97
C THR A 141 -4.19 9.26 8.02
N GLY A 142 -4.03 10.01 6.94
CA GLY A 142 -4.43 11.39 6.80
C GLY A 142 -5.94 11.59 7.00
N GLY A 143 -6.77 10.75 6.39
CA GLY A 143 -8.22 10.76 6.57
C GLY A 143 -8.66 10.48 8.02
N ALA A 144 -8.06 9.48 8.65
CA ALA A 144 -8.32 9.17 10.05
C ALA A 144 -7.80 10.27 11.00
N ALA A 145 -6.66 10.89 10.69
CA ALA A 145 -6.13 12.03 11.43
C ALA A 145 -7.03 13.27 11.28
N ALA A 146 -7.53 13.55 10.08
CA ALA A 146 -8.50 14.63 9.85
C ALA A 146 -9.79 14.41 10.64
N LEU A 147 -10.34 13.19 10.62
CA LEU A 147 -11.50 12.82 11.43
C LEU A 147 -11.21 12.97 12.94
N ALA A 148 -10.05 12.52 13.39
CA ALA A 148 -9.62 12.68 14.77
C ALA A 148 -9.47 14.14 15.17
N ALA A 149 -8.90 14.98 14.31
CA ALA A 149 -8.76 16.42 14.54
C ALA A 149 -10.11 17.13 14.70
N VAL A 150 -11.13 16.70 13.97
CA VAL A 150 -12.49 17.24 14.09
C VAL A 150 -13.19 16.73 15.36
N LEU A 151 -13.08 15.45 15.67
CA LEU A 151 -13.78 14.83 16.79
C LEU A 151 -13.08 15.01 18.13
N ALA A 152 -11.73 15.09 18.16
CA ALA A 152 -10.97 15.20 19.40
C ALA A 152 -11.35 16.43 20.25
N PRO A 153 -11.50 17.65 19.71
CA PRO A 153 -11.98 18.80 20.48
C PRO A 153 -13.34 18.57 21.10
N ALA A 154 -14.30 18.04 20.36
CA ALA A 154 -15.64 17.74 20.89
C ALA A 154 -15.57 16.65 21.98
N CYS A 155 -14.73 15.65 21.84
CA CYS A 155 -14.49 14.61 22.83
C CYS A 155 -13.82 15.17 24.08
N ILE A 156 -12.80 16.03 23.95
CA ILE A 156 -12.12 16.69 25.08
C ILE A 156 -13.11 17.54 25.88
N ILE A 157 -13.88 18.38 25.18
CA ILE A 157 -14.89 19.22 25.81
C ILE A 157 -15.91 18.36 26.56
N LYS A 158 -16.40 17.29 25.92
CA LYS A 158 -17.32 16.37 26.58
C LYS A 158 -16.70 15.70 27.80
N ALA A 159 -15.45 15.28 27.70
CA ALA A 159 -14.71 14.69 28.82
C ALA A 159 -14.52 15.68 29.98
N VAL A 160 -14.11 16.91 29.66
CA VAL A 160 -13.98 18.00 30.66
C VAL A 160 -15.31 18.28 31.35
N LEU A 161 -16.40 18.40 30.56
CA LEU A 161 -17.73 18.61 31.14
C LEU A 161 -18.17 17.46 32.07
N LEU A 162 -17.83 16.20 31.71
CA LEU A 162 -18.12 15.04 32.56
C LEU A 162 -17.31 15.07 33.87
N VAL A 163 -16.07 15.54 33.83
CA VAL A 163 -15.20 15.69 34.99
C VAL A 163 -15.67 16.89 35.85
N CYS A 164 -16.00 18.01 35.22
CA CYS A 164 -16.47 19.23 35.91
C CYS A 164 -17.86 19.12 36.52
N GLN A 165 -18.64 18.06 36.27
CA GLN A 165 -19.90 17.79 36.94
C GLN A 165 -19.75 17.64 38.49
N LYS A 166 -18.55 17.48 39.00
CA LYS A 166 -18.24 17.48 40.43
C LYS A 166 -17.94 18.87 41.02
N VAL A 167 -17.54 19.80 40.17
CA VAL A 167 -17.28 21.19 40.57
C VAL A 167 -18.59 21.95 40.36
N SER A 168 -19.04 22.74 41.34
CA SER A 168 -20.23 23.58 41.24
C SER A 168 -20.01 24.68 40.17
N PHE A 169 -20.01 24.32 38.93
CA PHE A 169 -19.98 25.26 37.83
C PHE A 169 -21.34 25.95 37.72
N PRO A 170 -21.40 27.27 37.54
CA PRO A 170 -22.66 27.95 37.28
C PRO A 170 -23.42 27.23 36.15
N GLN A 171 -24.70 26.96 36.36
CA GLN A 171 -25.54 26.25 35.34
C GLN A 171 -25.52 26.92 33.98
N VAL A 172 -25.25 28.20 33.92
CA VAL A 172 -25.08 29.02 32.73
C VAL A 172 -23.85 28.59 31.95
N ALA A 173 -22.69 28.41 32.59
CA ALA A 173 -21.45 27.97 31.90
C ALA A 173 -21.58 26.55 31.37
N ALA A 174 -22.29 25.65 32.08
CA ALA A 174 -22.54 24.27 31.61
C ALA A 174 -23.42 24.19 30.33
N ARG A 175 -24.17 25.26 29.99
CA ARG A 175 -24.96 25.37 28.77
C ARG A 175 -24.22 26.14 27.64
N ILE A 176 -23.53 27.23 28.00
CA ILE A 176 -22.87 28.12 27.05
C ILE A 176 -21.63 27.41 26.41
N VAL A 177 -20.83 26.70 27.21
CA VAL A 177 -19.61 26.05 26.71
C VAL A 177 -19.92 24.98 25.62
N PRO A 178 -20.85 24.03 25.81
CA PRO A 178 -21.21 23.10 24.76
C PRO A 178 -21.79 23.75 23.50
N ALA A 179 -22.63 24.80 23.72
CA ALA A 179 -23.22 25.52 22.59
C ALA A 179 -22.15 26.30 21.80
N GLY A 180 -21.23 26.99 22.50
CA GLY A 180 -20.11 27.68 21.85
C GLY A 180 -19.21 26.74 21.09
N CYS A 181 -18.95 25.55 21.61
CA CYS A 181 -18.13 24.55 20.95
C CYS A 181 -18.85 23.90 19.76
N ALA A 182 -20.16 23.69 19.86
CA ALA A 182 -20.96 23.21 18.73
C ALA A 182 -20.98 24.25 17.58
N VAL A 183 -21.13 25.54 17.92
CA VAL A 183 -21.06 26.63 16.94
C VAL A 183 -19.67 26.74 16.32
N LEU A 184 -18.59 26.66 17.12
CA LEU A 184 -17.24 26.70 16.60
C LEU A 184 -16.94 25.49 15.69
N GLY A 185 -17.35 24.29 16.12
CA GLY A 185 -17.21 23.08 15.31
C GLY A 185 -18.00 23.16 14.01
N ALA A 186 -19.24 23.66 14.04
CA ALA A 186 -20.05 23.88 12.86
C ALA A 186 -19.43 24.94 11.92
N ALA A 187 -18.85 26.02 12.50
CA ALA A 187 -18.16 27.05 11.71
C ALA A 187 -16.91 26.50 11.03
N VAL A 188 -16.08 25.71 11.73
CA VAL A 188 -14.88 25.06 11.14
C VAL A 188 -15.28 24.10 10.03
N LEU A 189 -16.35 23.30 10.23
CA LEU A 189 -16.87 22.41 9.20
C LEU A 189 -17.41 23.21 8.00
N ALA A 190 -18.17 24.28 8.25
CA ALA A 190 -18.71 25.11 7.18
C ALA A 190 -17.61 25.80 6.36
N VAL A 191 -16.56 26.31 7.02
CA VAL A 191 -15.39 26.90 6.33
C VAL A 191 -14.63 25.83 5.52
N GLY A 192 -14.41 24.65 6.10
CA GLY A 192 -13.78 23.53 5.40
C GLY A 192 -14.60 23.06 4.19
N MET A 193 -15.93 22.94 4.35
CA MET A 193 -16.82 22.59 3.25
C MET A 193 -16.89 23.69 2.19
N ALA A 194 -16.95 24.97 2.60
CA ALA A 194 -16.94 26.09 1.66
C ALA A 194 -15.66 26.13 0.84
N GLY A 195 -14.50 25.89 1.45
CA GLY A 195 -13.21 25.76 0.77
C GLY A 195 -13.21 24.60 -0.24
N GLN A 196 -13.72 23.44 0.14
CA GLN A 196 -13.84 22.28 -0.76
C GLN A 196 -14.82 22.55 -1.92
N VAL A 197 -15.96 23.17 -1.62
CA VAL A 197 -16.94 23.57 -2.64
C VAL A 197 -16.37 24.62 -3.57
N GLN A 198 -15.67 25.63 -3.05
CA GLN A 198 -15.01 26.66 -3.86
C GLN A 198 -13.94 26.07 -4.76
N THR A 199 -13.12 25.14 -4.26
CA THR A 199 -12.13 24.43 -5.07
C THR A 199 -12.78 23.60 -6.16
N ARG A 200 -13.93 22.97 -5.87
CA ARG A 200 -14.63 22.12 -6.84
C ARG A 200 -15.49 22.90 -7.85
N ILE A 201 -16.05 24.04 -7.48
CA ILE A 201 -16.91 24.87 -8.37
C ILE A 201 -16.10 25.92 -9.12
N GLY A 202 -15.10 26.52 -8.49
CA GLY A 202 -14.28 27.60 -9.06
C GLY A 202 -13.03 27.17 -9.78
N GLY A 203 -12.64 25.91 -9.68
CA GLY A 203 -11.33 25.39 -10.11
C GLY A 203 -11.37 24.56 -11.39
N HIS A 204 -12.27 24.85 -12.34
CA HIS A 204 -12.32 24.13 -13.62
C HIS A 204 -11.45 24.76 -14.73
N GLU A 205 -10.79 25.89 -14.47
CA GLU A 205 -9.75 26.38 -15.39
C GLU A 205 -8.62 25.33 -15.49
N GLY A 206 -8.34 24.87 -16.70
CA GLY A 206 -7.37 23.78 -16.95
C GLY A 206 -7.90 22.37 -16.73
N TYR A 207 -9.21 22.18 -16.54
CA TYR A 207 -9.81 20.86 -16.45
C TYR A 207 -10.65 20.53 -17.69
N THR A 208 -10.57 19.30 -18.15
CA THR A 208 -11.39 18.76 -19.24
C THR A 208 -12.53 17.94 -18.66
N PHE A 209 -13.76 18.23 -19.07
CA PHE A 209 -14.91 17.40 -18.72
C PHE A 209 -14.91 16.13 -19.57
N VAL A 210 -14.97 14.97 -18.93
CA VAL A 210 -15.02 13.67 -19.57
C VAL A 210 -16.40 13.05 -19.33
N PRO A 211 -17.28 13.05 -20.35
CA PRO A 211 -18.66 12.58 -20.20
C PRO A 211 -18.75 11.15 -19.72
N GLU A 212 -17.86 10.27 -20.18
CA GLU A 212 -17.83 8.85 -19.83
C GLU A 212 -17.51 8.62 -18.35
N LEU A 213 -16.76 9.54 -17.73
CA LEU A 213 -16.45 9.52 -16.29
C LEU A 213 -17.46 10.32 -15.47
N GLY A 214 -18.30 11.13 -16.12
CA GLY A 214 -19.23 12.06 -15.43
C GLY A 214 -18.50 13.08 -14.56
N GLY A 215 -17.24 13.43 -14.89
CA GLY A 215 -16.38 14.24 -14.06
C GLY A 215 -15.34 15.05 -14.83
N TRP A 216 -14.62 15.89 -14.10
CA TRP A 216 -13.57 16.74 -14.61
C TRP A 216 -12.20 16.13 -14.30
N ILE A 217 -11.31 16.09 -15.30
CA ILE A 217 -9.90 15.67 -15.15
C ILE A 217 -9.05 16.92 -15.38
N GLY A 218 -7.96 17.08 -14.63
CA GLY A 218 -6.97 18.16 -14.80
C GLY A 218 -6.48 18.24 -16.23
N ASP A 219 -5.89 19.34 -16.64
CA ASP A 219 -5.52 19.70 -18.02
C ASP A 219 -4.86 18.53 -18.79
N GLN A 220 -5.68 17.70 -19.40
CA GLN A 220 -5.30 16.45 -20.06
C GLN A 220 -6.11 16.21 -21.35
N ALA A 221 -6.69 17.25 -21.93
CA ALA A 221 -7.54 17.10 -23.12
C ALA A 221 -6.82 16.42 -24.29
N GLU A 222 -5.57 16.83 -24.54
CA GLU A 222 -4.75 16.29 -25.62
C GLU A 222 -4.37 14.84 -25.34
N LYS A 223 -3.94 14.52 -24.12
CA LYS A 223 -3.68 13.15 -23.67
C LYS A 223 -4.90 12.25 -23.88
N LEU A 224 -6.08 12.69 -23.41
CA LEU A 224 -7.30 11.90 -23.54
C LEU A 224 -7.72 11.67 -24.99
N ALA A 225 -7.55 12.67 -25.86
CA ALA A 225 -7.80 12.53 -27.28
C ALA A 225 -6.88 11.47 -27.92
N THR A 226 -5.58 11.54 -27.63
CA THR A 226 -4.57 10.58 -28.09
C THR A 226 -4.89 9.17 -27.58
N GLU A 227 -5.21 9.01 -26.30
CA GLU A 227 -5.56 7.71 -25.72
C GLU A 227 -6.82 7.10 -26.34
N LYS A 228 -7.84 7.92 -26.61
CA LYS A 228 -9.07 7.47 -27.28
C LYS A 228 -8.79 7.04 -28.72
N GLU A 229 -7.96 7.77 -29.44
CA GLU A 229 -7.58 7.42 -30.82
C GLU A 229 -6.80 6.08 -30.86
N LEU A 230 -5.79 5.91 -30.01
CA LEU A 230 -4.97 4.72 -29.94
C LEU A 230 -5.75 3.47 -29.55
N THR A 231 -6.82 3.62 -28.77
CA THR A 231 -7.63 2.49 -28.27
C THR A 231 -8.94 2.28 -29.01
N ALA A 232 -9.25 3.13 -29.98
CA ALA A 232 -10.52 3.06 -30.72
C ALA A 232 -10.74 1.69 -31.39
N GLY A 233 -11.82 1.00 -31.02
CA GLY A 233 -12.20 -0.29 -31.58
C GLY A 233 -11.30 -1.46 -31.14
N LYS A 234 -10.30 -1.24 -30.27
CA LYS A 234 -9.37 -2.26 -29.78
C LYS A 234 -9.81 -2.83 -28.43
N ARG A 235 -9.53 -4.11 -28.20
CA ARG A 235 -9.68 -4.76 -26.90
C ARG A 235 -8.45 -4.46 -26.06
N LEU A 236 -8.70 -3.80 -24.93
CA LEU A 236 -7.69 -3.24 -24.05
C LEU A 236 -7.34 -4.20 -22.89
N PHE A 237 -6.04 -4.27 -22.58
CA PHE A 237 -5.54 -4.77 -21.30
C PHE A 237 -4.66 -3.69 -20.65
N GLY A 238 -5.02 -3.23 -19.45
CA GLY A 238 -4.25 -2.23 -18.71
C GLY A 238 -3.57 -2.80 -17.47
N THR A 239 -2.34 -2.37 -17.19
CA THR A 239 -1.70 -2.69 -15.90
C THR A 239 -2.02 -1.64 -14.83
N TYR A 240 -2.29 -0.40 -15.25
CA TYR A 240 -2.75 0.71 -14.43
C TYR A 240 -3.37 1.78 -15.33
N SER A 241 -4.59 1.58 -15.74
CA SER A 241 -5.25 2.45 -16.72
C SER A 241 -6.73 2.68 -16.44
N SER A 242 -7.11 2.71 -15.16
CA SER A 242 -8.51 2.77 -14.71
C SER A 242 -9.33 3.89 -15.37
N ALA A 243 -8.73 5.07 -15.59
CA ALA A 243 -9.42 6.16 -16.28
C ALA A 243 -9.69 5.83 -17.75
N LEU A 244 -8.71 5.25 -18.46
CA LEU A 244 -8.82 4.83 -19.84
C LEU A 244 -9.84 3.69 -20.00
N GLU A 245 -9.83 2.73 -19.10
CA GLU A 245 -10.80 1.63 -19.05
C GLU A 245 -12.23 2.15 -18.87
N ALA A 246 -12.41 3.10 -17.95
CA ALA A 246 -13.70 3.73 -17.75
C ALA A 246 -14.18 4.54 -18.99
N MET A 247 -13.27 5.26 -19.66
CA MET A 247 -13.58 6.03 -20.87
C MET A 247 -13.92 5.15 -22.07
N THR A 248 -13.29 3.98 -22.18
CA THR A 248 -13.55 3.00 -23.26
C THR A 248 -14.71 2.07 -22.97
N GLY A 249 -15.23 2.09 -21.74
CA GLY A 249 -16.25 1.16 -21.27
C GLY A 249 -15.75 -0.28 -21.08
N GLN A 250 -14.44 -0.46 -21.06
CA GLN A 250 -13.81 -1.78 -20.90
C GLN A 250 -13.31 -1.93 -19.45
N LEU A 251 -13.84 -2.91 -18.74
CA LEU A 251 -13.36 -3.23 -17.40
C LEU A 251 -12.09 -4.07 -17.47
N GLN A 252 -11.20 -3.87 -16.51
CA GLN A 252 -10.01 -4.70 -16.33
C GLN A 252 -10.42 -6.19 -16.18
N PRO A 253 -10.00 -7.06 -17.10
CA PRO A 253 -10.51 -8.43 -17.16
C PRO A 253 -10.05 -9.33 -16.01
N THR A 254 -8.98 -8.94 -15.29
CA THR A 254 -8.46 -9.69 -14.14
C THR A 254 -9.18 -9.35 -12.84
N GLY A 255 -9.98 -8.29 -12.80
CA GLY A 255 -10.58 -7.74 -11.58
C GLY A 255 -9.56 -7.02 -10.66
N THR A 256 -8.36 -6.76 -11.16
CA THR A 256 -7.28 -6.06 -10.44
C THR A 256 -6.94 -4.78 -11.20
N ASP A 257 -7.25 -3.64 -10.64
CA ASP A 257 -7.13 -2.32 -11.28
C ASP A 257 -5.67 -1.87 -11.49
N TYR A 258 -4.77 -2.31 -10.64
CA TYR A 258 -3.35 -2.03 -10.73
C TYR A 258 -2.55 -3.32 -10.44
N ILE A 259 -1.58 -3.66 -11.30
CA ILE A 259 -0.82 -4.91 -11.22
C ILE A 259 -0.17 -5.14 -9.85
N ILE A 260 0.21 -4.07 -9.12
CA ILE A 260 0.79 -4.17 -7.79
C ILE A 260 -0.18 -4.75 -6.74
N HIS A 261 -1.48 -4.78 -7.04
CA HIS A 261 -2.51 -5.39 -6.20
C HIS A 261 -2.71 -6.89 -6.48
N ALA A 262 -2.01 -7.46 -7.46
CA ALA A 262 -1.98 -8.90 -7.69
C ALA A 262 -1.08 -9.59 -6.65
N LEU A 263 -1.52 -9.57 -5.38
CA LEU A 263 -0.76 -10.03 -4.23
C LEU A 263 -0.98 -11.53 -3.97
N GLY A 264 0.08 -12.30 -4.13
CA GLY A 264 0.09 -13.75 -3.93
C GLY A 264 0.10 -14.56 -5.23
N ASP A 265 0.75 -15.72 -5.19
CA ASP A 265 1.01 -16.54 -6.38
C ASP A 265 -0.25 -16.92 -7.14
N ARG A 266 -1.34 -17.21 -6.43
CA ARG A 266 -2.62 -17.53 -7.06
C ARG A 266 -3.20 -16.36 -7.87
N GLN A 267 -3.11 -15.14 -7.32
CA GLN A 267 -3.62 -13.95 -8.00
C GLN A 267 -2.74 -13.60 -9.19
N ARG A 268 -1.42 -13.70 -9.06
CA ARG A 268 -0.46 -13.50 -10.15
C ARG A 268 -0.66 -14.49 -11.27
N LEU A 269 -0.82 -15.76 -10.93
CA LEU A 269 -1.09 -16.81 -11.94
C LEU A 269 -2.42 -16.53 -12.67
N ALA A 270 -3.48 -16.20 -11.95
CA ALA A 270 -4.78 -15.88 -12.54
C ALA A 270 -4.71 -14.63 -13.44
N TYR A 271 -3.98 -13.60 -13.01
CA TYR A 271 -3.72 -12.39 -13.79
C TYR A 271 -3.00 -12.72 -15.11
N LEU A 272 -1.89 -13.47 -15.03
CA LEU A 272 -1.10 -13.88 -16.17
C LEU A 272 -1.89 -14.77 -17.13
N GLN A 273 -2.63 -15.75 -16.61
CA GLN A 273 -3.49 -16.62 -17.44
C GLN A 273 -4.57 -15.81 -18.16
N THR A 274 -5.18 -14.84 -17.51
CA THR A 274 -6.16 -13.95 -18.14
C THR A 274 -5.52 -13.14 -19.26
N PHE A 275 -4.31 -12.63 -19.06
CA PHE A 275 -3.54 -11.93 -20.08
C PHE A 275 -3.19 -12.82 -21.27
N GLN A 276 -2.64 -14.00 -21.03
CA GLN A 276 -2.21 -14.93 -22.07
C GLN A 276 -3.36 -15.49 -22.91
N GLN A 277 -4.50 -15.78 -22.25
CA GLN A 277 -5.67 -16.40 -22.90
C GLN A 277 -6.58 -15.34 -23.54
N GLY A 278 -6.47 -14.08 -23.16
CA GLY A 278 -7.26 -13.00 -23.71
C GLY A 278 -6.79 -12.60 -25.11
N ASN A 279 -7.77 -12.34 -25.98
CA ASN A 279 -7.47 -11.81 -27.33
C ASN A 279 -7.44 -10.28 -27.25
N PHE A 280 -6.42 -9.73 -26.62
CA PHE A 280 -6.23 -8.29 -26.54
C PHE A 280 -5.51 -7.79 -27.79
N ASP A 281 -5.95 -6.63 -28.28
CA ASP A 281 -5.36 -5.96 -29.44
C ASP A 281 -4.29 -4.98 -28.98
N ILE A 282 -4.45 -4.42 -27.78
CA ILE A 282 -3.53 -3.44 -27.23
C ILE A 282 -3.35 -3.63 -25.71
N VAL A 283 -2.12 -3.48 -25.26
CA VAL A 283 -1.78 -3.42 -23.83
C VAL A 283 -1.34 -2.01 -23.50
N VAL A 284 -1.75 -1.53 -22.33
CA VAL A 284 -1.36 -0.19 -21.84
C VAL A 284 -0.67 -0.34 -20.49
N THR A 285 0.54 0.21 -20.41
CA THR A 285 1.31 0.26 -19.17
C THR A 285 1.78 1.68 -18.90
N PRO A 286 1.90 2.12 -17.64
CA PRO A 286 2.70 3.30 -17.35
C PRO A 286 4.15 3.09 -17.75
N SER A 287 4.81 4.16 -18.18
CA SER A 287 6.23 4.11 -18.53
C SER A 287 7.12 4.46 -17.34
N PRO A 288 8.11 3.63 -17.02
CA PRO A 288 9.13 3.96 -16.04
C PRO A 288 9.92 5.24 -16.36
N LYS A 289 10.01 5.63 -17.64
CA LYS A 289 10.72 6.85 -18.09
C LYS A 289 10.10 8.12 -17.52
N VAL A 290 8.77 8.22 -17.51
CA VAL A 290 8.03 9.43 -17.09
C VAL A 290 7.34 9.27 -15.74
N ALA A 291 7.19 8.04 -15.26
CA ALA A 291 6.66 7.70 -13.95
C ALA A 291 7.70 6.84 -13.20
N PRO A 292 8.71 7.46 -12.56
CA PRO A 292 9.82 6.72 -11.93
C PRO A 292 9.42 5.59 -10.98
N PRO A 293 8.33 5.67 -10.19
CA PRO A 293 7.87 4.55 -9.34
C PRO A 293 7.49 3.30 -10.14
N GLU A 294 7.22 3.43 -11.43
CA GLU A 294 6.86 2.30 -12.29
C GLU A 294 8.05 1.39 -12.61
N ARG A 295 9.30 1.84 -12.39
CA ARG A 295 10.47 0.96 -12.44
C ARG A 295 10.38 -0.15 -11.43
N TRP A 296 10.09 0.20 -10.16
CA TRP A 296 9.83 -0.78 -9.13
C TRP A 296 8.64 -1.68 -9.52
N SER A 297 7.56 -1.11 -10.03
CA SER A 297 6.37 -1.87 -10.46
C SER A 297 6.72 -2.88 -11.55
N ARG A 298 7.50 -2.48 -12.58
CA ARG A 298 8.01 -3.36 -13.63
C ARG A 298 8.88 -4.49 -13.05
N ASN A 299 9.88 -4.13 -12.26
CA ASN A 299 10.86 -5.08 -11.74
C ASN A 299 10.24 -6.06 -10.74
N ALA A 300 9.40 -5.58 -9.82
CA ALA A 300 8.69 -6.41 -8.85
C ALA A 300 7.60 -7.31 -9.48
N ASN A 301 7.12 -6.96 -10.68
CA ASN A 301 6.13 -7.73 -11.42
C ASN A 301 6.73 -8.33 -12.70
N TRP A 302 8.02 -8.66 -12.70
CA TRP A 302 8.69 -9.23 -13.85
C TRP A 302 8.01 -10.51 -14.37
N TRP A 303 7.35 -11.28 -13.51
CA TRP A 303 6.52 -12.43 -13.86
C TRP A 303 5.46 -12.12 -14.97
N PHE A 304 4.99 -10.87 -15.07
CA PHE A 304 4.10 -10.38 -16.11
C PHE A 304 4.88 -9.69 -17.24
N TYR A 305 5.79 -8.79 -16.87
CA TYR A 305 6.52 -8.00 -17.86
C TYR A 305 7.42 -8.84 -18.76
N ARG A 306 7.96 -9.97 -18.29
CA ARG A 306 8.70 -10.90 -19.13
C ARG A 306 7.84 -11.46 -20.28
N GLU A 307 6.57 -11.75 -20.04
CA GLU A 307 5.62 -12.18 -21.06
C GLU A 307 5.27 -11.04 -22.02
N LEU A 308 5.13 -9.82 -21.51
CA LEU A 308 4.91 -8.63 -22.30
C LEU A 308 6.11 -8.37 -23.22
N TYR A 309 7.33 -8.34 -22.68
CA TYR A 309 8.56 -8.14 -23.47
C TYR A 309 8.76 -9.24 -24.52
N ARG A 310 8.35 -10.45 -24.21
CA ARG A 310 8.52 -11.59 -25.10
C ARG A 310 7.65 -11.55 -26.34
N TYR A 311 6.42 -11.08 -26.24
CA TYR A 311 5.44 -11.19 -27.32
C TYR A 311 4.82 -9.88 -27.77
N TRP A 312 5.20 -8.76 -27.16
CA TRP A 312 4.64 -7.44 -27.43
C TRP A 312 5.76 -6.42 -27.60
N GLN A 313 5.47 -5.37 -28.37
CA GLN A 313 6.37 -4.22 -28.52
C GLN A 313 5.59 -2.92 -28.35
N PRO A 314 6.18 -1.87 -27.77
CA PRO A 314 5.55 -0.58 -27.72
C PRO A 314 5.49 0.06 -29.10
N VAL A 315 4.32 0.57 -29.46
CA VAL A 315 4.06 1.19 -30.77
C VAL A 315 3.72 2.67 -30.65
N ALA A 316 3.30 3.13 -29.48
CA ALA A 316 2.96 4.52 -29.23
C ALA A 316 3.12 4.88 -27.75
N ASN A 317 3.13 6.17 -27.45
CA ASN A 317 3.13 6.72 -26.11
C ASN A 317 2.30 8.01 -26.02
N THR A 318 2.08 8.50 -24.81
CA THR A 318 1.37 9.77 -24.54
C THR A 318 2.27 10.84 -23.92
N PHE A 319 3.59 10.70 -24.01
CA PHE A 319 4.53 11.59 -23.28
C PHE A 319 4.46 13.04 -23.75
N GLN A 320 4.33 13.26 -25.06
CA GLN A 320 4.25 14.61 -25.62
C GLN A 320 2.97 15.35 -25.20
N SER A 321 1.89 14.61 -24.95
CA SER A 321 0.62 15.16 -24.45
C SER A 321 0.51 15.16 -22.92
N GLY A 322 1.65 15.02 -22.20
CA GLY A 322 1.70 15.01 -20.74
C GLY A 322 1.20 13.72 -20.08
N GLY A 323 1.03 12.67 -20.86
CA GLY A 323 0.67 11.35 -20.34
C GLY A 323 1.88 10.50 -19.92
N MET A 324 1.62 9.37 -19.33
CA MET A 324 2.66 8.44 -18.87
C MET A 324 2.51 7.02 -19.46
N HIS A 325 1.64 6.84 -20.44
CA HIS A 325 1.30 5.51 -20.94
C HIS A 325 2.13 5.11 -22.15
N LEU A 326 2.52 3.83 -22.18
CA LEU A 326 3.01 3.10 -23.34
C LEU A 326 1.90 2.18 -23.85
N PHE A 327 1.77 2.11 -25.17
CA PHE A 327 0.81 1.27 -25.89
C PHE A 327 1.57 0.19 -26.61
N TRP A 328 1.22 -1.06 -26.35
CA TRP A 328 1.92 -2.24 -26.86
C TRP A 328 1.01 -3.02 -27.77
N GLU A 329 1.54 -3.47 -28.90
CA GLU A 329 0.89 -4.40 -29.83
C GLU A 329 1.65 -5.71 -29.91
N ARG A 330 0.94 -6.79 -30.19
CA ARG A 330 1.52 -8.13 -30.26
C ARG A 330 2.41 -8.26 -31.50
N THR A 331 3.62 -8.78 -31.33
CA THR A 331 4.59 -8.97 -32.43
C THR A 331 4.28 -10.20 -33.28
N GLY A 332 3.57 -11.20 -32.74
CA GLY A 332 3.35 -12.49 -33.43
C GLY A 332 4.55 -13.43 -33.37
N THR A 333 5.70 -12.96 -32.92
CA THR A 333 6.95 -13.74 -32.81
C THR A 333 7.56 -13.55 -31.43
N ASP A 334 8.46 -14.43 -31.04
CA ASP A 334 9.27 -14.27 -29.83
C ASP A 334 10.31 -13.15 -30.03
N ASN A 335 10.33 -12.16 -29.18
CA ASN A 335 11.23 -11.01 -29.24
C ASN A 335 12.59 -11.27 -28.57
N ASN A 336 12.87 -12.52 -28.16
CA ASN A 336 14.17 -12.86 -27.60
C ASN A 336 15.27 -12.58 -28.62
N LEU A 337 16.21 -11.70 -28.27
CA LEU A 337 17.33 -11.32 -29.11
C LEU A 337 18.40 -12.41 -29.19
N ASN A 338 18.34 -13.41 -28.29
CA ASN A 338 19.30 -14.50 -28.19
C ASN A 338 20.76 -14.05 -28.13
N VAL A 339 21.02 -12.93 -27.43
CA VAL A 339 22.37 -12.43 -27.23
C VAL A 339 23.11 -13.43 -26.33
N GLU A 340 24.30 -13.85 -26.77
CA GLU A 340 25.14 -14.72 -25.97
C GLU A 340 25.57 -13.98 -24.70
N THR A 341 25.29 -14.59 -23.53
CA THR A 341 25.55 -13.99 -22.21
C THR A 341 26.21 -14.98 -21.28
N THR A 342 26.98 -14.45 -20.35
CA THR A 342 27.48 -15.19 -19.18
C THR A 342 26.96 -14.52 -17.92
N ALA A 343 26.70 -15.31 -16.87
CA ALA A 343 26.23 -14.79 -15.60
C ALA A 343 27.03 -15.37 -14.43
N ALA A 344 27.31 -14.54 -13.43
CA ALA A 344 28.04 -14.92 -12.24
C ALA A 344 27.50 -14.22 -11.00
N ALA A 345 27.58 -14.90 -9.86
CA ALA A 345 27.29 -14.32 -8.55
C ALA A 345 28.58 -14.31 -7.71
N THR A 346 28.89 -13.16 -7.11
CA THR A 346 30.10 -12.96 -6.31
C THR A 346 29.75 -12.45 -4.92
N LEU A 347 30.10 -13.22 -3.89
CA LEU A 347 29.96 -12.78 -2.50
C LEU A 347 30.95 -11.64 -2.22
N GLN A 348 30.44 -10.55 -1.68
CA GLN A 348 31.22 -9.37 -1.30
C GLN A 348 31.71 -9.49 0.16
N GLY A 349 32.71 -8.68 0.51
CA GLY A 349 33.30 -8.68 1.86
C GLY A 349 32.35 -8.21 2.97
N ASP A 350 31.28 -7.54 2.63
CA ASP A 350 30.22 -7.08 3.56
C ASP A 350 29.04 -8.06 3.69
N GLY A 351 29.12 -9.22 3.03
CA GLY A 351 28.10 -10.25 3.06
C GLY A 351 26.97 -10.04 2.06
N THR A 352 27.07 -9.05 1.18
CA THR A 352 26.15 -8.89 0.03
C THR A 352 26.58 -9.78 -1.14
N VAL A 353 25.71 -10.02 -2.12
CA VAL A 353 26.04 -10.78 -3.32
C VAL A 353 25.81 -9.92 -4.55
N LEU A 354 26.86 -9.68 -5.31
CA LEU A 354 26.80 -9.02 -6.61
C LEU A 354 26.53 -10.08 -7.70
N VAL A 355 25.45 -9.92 -8.42
CA VAL A 355 25.13 -10.71 -9.62
C VAL A 355 25.47 -9.87 -10.83
N THR A 356 26.27 -10.41 -11.73
CA THR A 356 26.71 -9.77 -12.97
C THR A 356 26.30 -10.62 -14.15
N VAL A 357 25.64 -10.01 -15.13
CA VAL A 357 25.38 -10.57 -16.45
C VAL A 357 26.26 -9.81 -17.46
N THR A 358 27.02 -10.54 -18.26
CA THR A 358 27.88 -9.97 -19.30
C THR A 358 27.44 -10.50 -20.66
N ALA A 359 27.12 -9.62 -21.59
CA ALA A 359 26.85 -9.96 -22.95
C ALA A 359 28.17 -10.08 -23.76
N ALA A 360 28.19 -11.00 -24.73
CA ALA A 360 29.33 -11.14 -25.63
C ALA A 360 29.53 -9.88 -26.51
N ASP A 361 28.43 -9.22 -26.84
CA ASP A 361 28.44 -7.90 -27.48
C ASP A 361 28.63 -6.81 -26.42
N ALA A 362 29.77 -6.14 -26.46
CA ALA A 362 30.13 -5.10 -25.49
C ALA A 362 29.29 -3.80 -25.64
N ASP A 363 28.63 -3.61 -26.78
CA ASP A 363 27.77 -2.46 -27.05
C ASP A 363 26.28 -2.78 -26.77
N PHE A 364 25.98 -4.01 -26.35
CA PHE A 364 24.59 -4.41 -26.09
C PHE A 364 23.99 -3.63 -24.94
N CYS A 365 22.84 -3.02 -25.21
CA CYS A 365 21.97 -2.38 -24.23
C CYS A 365 20.59 -3.05 -24.27
N GLY A 366 20.10 -3.54 -23.13
CA GLY A 366 18.83 -4.27 -23.08
C GLY A 366 18.48 -4.74 -21.68
N VAL A 367 17.58 -5.72 -21.60
CA VAL A 367 17.18 -6.38 -20.36
C VAL A 367 17.36 -7.87 -20.47
N ALA A 368 18.07 -8.47 -19.53
CA ALA A 368 18.13 -9.92 -19.37
C ALA A 368 17.00 -10.40 -18.45
N ASP A 369 16.30 -11.44 -18.89
CA ASP A 369 15.40 -12.25 -18.06
C ASP A 369 16.22 -13.32 -17.36
N VAL A 370 16.33 -13.25 -16.05
CA VAL A 370 17.25 -14.07 -15.28
C VAL A 370 16.51 -14.85 -14.21
N THR A 371 16.78 -16.16 -14.11
CA THR A 371 16.38 -16.97 -12.95
C THR A 371 17.53 -17.00 -11.93
N LEU A 372 17.25 -16.47 -10.74
CA LEU A 372 18.16 -16.59 -9.60
C LEU A 372 17.75 -17.80 -8.77
N HIS A 373 18.71 -18.69 -8.50
CA HIS A 373 18.57 -19.74 -7.48
C HIS A 373 19.28 -19.28 -6.21
N TYR A 374 18.52 -19.08 -5.14
CA TYR A 374 19.01 -18.40 -3.95
C TYR A 374 18.45 -18.96 -2.64
N GLY A 375 19.06 -18.54 -1.55
CA GLY A 375 18.60 -18.81 -0.20
C GLY A 375 19.10 -17.74 0.77
N LEU A 376 18.75 -17.92 2.03
CA LEU A 376 19.28 -17.13 3.13
C LEU A 376 20.05 -18.03 4.07
N VAL A 377 21.24 -17.58 4.49
CA VAL A 377 21.97 -18.13 5.62
C VAL A 377 21.67 -17.26 6.83
N SER A 378 21.00 -17.82 7.83
CA SER A 378 20.66 -17.13 9.08
C SER A 378 21.48 -17.70 10.24
N SER A 379 21.99 -16.83 11.09
CA SER A 379 22.58 -17.20 12.37
C SER A 379 21.52 -17.46 13.46
N ASP A 380 20.29 -17.04 13.25
CA ASP A 380 19.17 -17.21 14.17
C ASP A 380 18.17 -18.25 13.66
N SER A 381 17.87 -19.22 14.52
CA SER A 381 16.96 -20.33 14.21
C SER A 381 15.47 -19.99 14.40
N MET A 382 15.11 -18.76 14.76
CA MET A 382 13.74 -18.34 14.99
C MET A 382 13.23 -17.39 13.92
N ASP A 383 12.37 -17.94 13.08
CA ASP A 383 11.48 -17.16 12.22
C ASP A 383 10.51 -16.37 13.11
N HIS A 384 10.74 -15.09 13.25
CA HIS A 384 9.80 -14.24 13.99
C HIS A 384 8.48 -14.13 13.20
N PRO A 385 7.34 -14.57 13.75
CA PRO A 385 6.08 -14.66 12.99
C PRO A 385 5.57 -13.31 12.46
N PHE A 386 6.13 -12.20 12.95
CA PHE A 386 5.76 -10.84 12.56
C PHE A 386 6.85 -10.11 11.78
N ASP A 387 8.05 -10.67 11.65
CA ASP A 387 9.19 -10.04 11.00
C ASP A 387 9.79 -11.01 9.99
N ARG A 388 9.29 -10.96 8.76
CA ARG A 388 9.75 -11.84 7.70
C ARG A 388 11.06 -11.34 7.14
N GLN A 389 11.94 -12.27 6.88
CA GLN A 389 13.18 -12.06 6.15
C GLN A 389 12.83 -11.97 4.65
N PHE A 390 13.54 -11.13 3.93
CA PHE A 390 13.45 -11.02 2.48
C PHE A 390 14.78 -10.48 1.91
N LEU A 391 14.96 -10.59 0.60
CA LEU A 391 16.12 -10.01 -0.08
C LEU A 391 15.72 -8.65 -0.69
N HIS A 392 16.54 -7.65 -0.48
CA HIS A 392 16.51 -6.40 -1.22
C HIS A 392 17.41 -6.55 -2.44
N VAL A 393 16.88 -6.24 -3.61
CA VAL A 393 17.60 -6.21 -4.89
C VAL A 393 17.82 -4.77 -5.26
N THR A 394 19.06 -4.33 -5.22
CA THR A 394 19.47 -3.02 -5.74
C THR A 394 19.83 -3.18 -7.22
N CYS A 395 19.16 -2.43 -8.08
CA CYS A 395 19.36 -2.45 -9.52
C CYS A 395 20.55 -1.56 -9.90
N VAL A 396 21.80 -2.06 -9.74
CA VAL A 396 23.02 -1.25 -9.83
C VAL A 396 23.14 -0.53 -11.17
N THR A 397 23.14 -1.27 -12.28
CA THR A 397 23.24 -0.69 -13.63
C THR A 397 22.10 0.28 -13.95
N GLU A 398 20.85 -0.08 -13.60
CA GLU A 398 19.69 0.77 -13.84
C GLU A 398 19.78 2.08 -13.03
N ASN A 399 20.21 1.99 -11.76
CA ASN A 399 20.40 3.15 -10.90
C ASN A 399 21.51 4.09 -11.41
N GLU A 400 22.61 3.54 -11.93
CA GLU A 400 23.67 4.33 -12.56
C GLU A 400 23.18 5.09 -13.80
N LEU A 401 22.41 4.42 -14.67
CA LEU A 401 21.79 5.06 -15.84
C LEU A 401 20.81 6.17 -15.41
N CYS A 402 20.03 5.94 -14.35
CA CYS A 402 19.12 6.94 -13.82
C CYS A 402 19.86 8.13 -13.21
N ALA A 403 20.94 7.90 -12.49
CA ALA A 403 21.79 8.97 -11.93
C ALA A 403 22.42 9.82 -13.05
N ALA A 404 22.91 9.18 -14.11
CA ALA A 404 23.47 9.89 -15.27
C ALA A 404 22.42 10.74 -16.01
N ALA A 405 21.15 10.34 -15.96
CA ALA A 405 20.02 11.07 -16.56
C ALA A 405 19.38 12.09 -15.59
N GLU A 406 20.00 12.40 -14.45
CA GLU A 406 19.48 13.30 -13.40
C GLU A 406 18.08 12.92 -12.91
N ARG A 407 17.79 11.61 -12.85
CA ARG A 407 16.53 11.05 -12.36
C ARG A 407 16.68 10.52 -10.93
N ASP A 408 15.55 10.33 -10.27
CA ASP A 408 15.53 9.69 -8.96
C ASP A 408 16.19 8.29 -9.01
N THR A 409 17.22 8.11 -8.21
CA THR A 409 17.92 6.83 -8.05
C THR A 409 17.16 5.88 -7.12
N ASN A 410 17.45 4.58 -7.21
CA ASN A 410 16.90 3.49 -6.37
C ASN A 410 15.39 3.24 -6.52
N GLN A 411 14.69 3.86 -7.44
CA GLN A 411 13.25 3.61 -7.64
C GLN A 411 12.97 2.31 -8.39
N GLY A 412 13.98 1.69 -9.02
CA GLY A 412 13.89 0.37 -9.62
C GLY A 412 14.13 -0.78 -8.66
N ASP A 413 14.62 -0.49 -7.46
CA ASP A 413 14.92 -1.51 -6.45
C ASP A 413 13.66 -2.25 -6.01
N PHE A 414 13.76 -3.56 -5.80
CA PHE A 414 12.62 -4.40 -5.44
C PHE A 414 13.04 -5.49 -4.44
N TYR A 415 12.17 -6.42 -4.15
CA TYR A 415 12.41 -7.40 -3.10
C TYR A 415 12.06 -8.81 -3.54
N LEU A 416 12.77 -9.80 -3.00
CA LEU A 416 12.52 -11.21 -3.25
C LEU A 416 12.08 -11.92 -1.97
N PRO A 417 11.10 -12.85 -2.07
CA PRO A 417 10.66 -13.66 -0.95
C PRO A 417 11.73 -14.70 -0.56
N THR A 418 11.63 -15.21 0.65
CA THR A 418 12.54 -16.25 1.17
C THR A 418 11.84 -17.59 1.42
N ASP A 419 10.58 -17.69 1.00
CA ASP A 419 9.78 -18.90 1.07
C ASP A 419 9.90 -19.79 -0.19
N ARG A 420 10.86 -19.46 -1.06
CA ARG A 420 11.19 -20.19 -2.29
C ARG A 420 12.70 -20.12 -2.55
N ASP A 421 13.17 -21.00 -3.41
CA ASP A 421 14.58 -21.20 -3.75
C ASP A 421 14.98 -20.62 -5.10
N SER A 422 13.99 -20.09 -5.86
CA SER A 422 14.23 -19.45 -7.15
C SER A 422 13.22 -18.36 -7.46
N TYR A 423 13.65 -17.36 -8.24
CA TYR A 423 12.80 -16.28 -8.70
C TYR A 423 13.32 -15.67 -10.00
N GLU A 424 12.41 -15.29 -10.90
CA GLU A 424 12.76 -14.60 -12.13
C GLU A 424 12.83 -13.09 -11.89
N VAL A 425 13.91 -12.48 -12.36
CA VAL A 425 14.21 -11.05 -12.18
C VAL A 425 14.71 -10.43 -13.50
N PRO A 426 14.42 -9.15 -13.75
CA PRO A 426 15.07 -8.41 -14.81
C PRO A 426 16.43 -7.90 -14.36
N ILE A 427 17.40 -7.91 -15.28
CA ILE A 427 18.68 -7.22 -15.10
C ILE A 427 18.91 -6.32 -16.30
N THR A 428 18.90 -5.02 -16.10
CA THR A 428 19.21 -4.03 -17.14
C THR A 428 20.69 -4.13 -17.48
N ILE A 429 21.00 -4.26 -18.79
CA ILE A 429 22.35 -4.32 -19.35
C ILE A 429 22.63 -3.00 -20.07
N SER A 430 23.77 -2.42 -19.80
CA SER A 430 24.29 -1.22 -20.49
C SER A 430 25.74 -1.47 -20.86
N ASN A 431 26.09 -1.17 -22.10
CA ASN A 431 27.44 -1.43 -22.62
C ASN A 431 27.95 -2.84 -22.31
N GLY A 432 27.11 -3.84 -22.58
CA GLY A 432 27.40 -5.24 -22.40
C GLY A 432 27.40 -5.77 -20.95
N VAL A 433 27.16 -4.94 -19.94
CA VAL A 433 27.20 -5.36 -18.54
C VAL A 433 25.94 -4.95 -17.78
N GLY A 434 25.34 -5.91 -17.08
CA GLY A 434 24.21 -5.68 -16.19
C GLY A 434 24.49 -6.19 -14.77
N GLN A 435 24.15 -5.42 -13.76
CA GLN A 435 24.45 -5.75 -12.36
C GLN A 435 23.29 -5.47 -11.42
N ILE A 436 23.07 -6.40 -10.49
CA ILE A 436 22.20 -6.23 -9.33
C ILE A 436 22.96 -6.66 -8.06
N LEU A 437 22.65 -6.01 -6.94
CA LEU A 437 23.22 -6.32 -5.63
C LEU A 437 22.13 -6.86 -4.71
N LEU A 438 22.34 -8.04 -4.15
CA LEU A 438 21.43 -8.68 -3.21
C LEU A 438 21.89 -8.40 -1.78
N THR A 439 20.98 -7.87 -0.96
CA THR A 439 21.19 -7.60 0.46
C THR A 439 20.07 -8.27 1.27
N ALA A 440 20.39 -9.00 2.30
CA ALA A 440 19.37 -9.55 3.17
C ALA A 440 18.80 -8.48 4.09
N LYS A 441 17.47 -8.47 4.22
CA LYS A 441 16.74 -7.63 5.16
C LYS A 441 16.09 -8.52 6.22
N SER A 442 16.36 -8.18 7.48
CA SER A 442 15.76 -8.83 8.64
C SER A 442 15.59 -7.81 9.75
N GLY A 443 14.49 -7.86 10.47
CA GLY A 443 14.26 -7.01 11.64
C GLY A 443 15.05 -7.45 12.87
N SER A 444 15.61 -8.67 12.87
CA SER A 444 16.43 -9.22 13.95
C SER A 444 17.41 -10.26 13.41
N GLY A 445 18.63 -10.22 13.93
CA GLY A 445 19.68 -11.19 13.63
C GLY A 445 20.55 -10.85 12.41
N THR A 446 21.58 -11.66 12.19
CA THR A 446 22.49 -11.55 11.05
C THR A 446 22.08 -12.56 9.99
N VAL A 447 21.72 -12.05 8.82
CA VAL A 447 21.26 -12.86 7.69
C VAL A 447 22.05 -12.45 6.45
N TYR A 448 22.47 -13.41 5.66
CA TYR A 448 23.25 -13.19 4.43
C TYR A 448 22.56 -13.85 3.24
N PRO A 449 22.52 -13.19 2.05
CA PRO A 449 22.08 -13.84 0.83
C PRO A 449 23.08 -14.92 0.39
N GLN A 450 22.56 -16.00 -0.18
CA GLN A 450 23.33 -17.01 -0.87
C GLN A 450 22.73 -17.21 -2.25
N VAL A 451 23.53 -17.08 -3.29
CA VAL A 451 23.12 -17.37 -4.67
C VAL A 451 23.83 -18.64 -5.11
N ASN A 452 23.05 -19.65 -5.49
CA ASN A 452 23.56 -20.99 -5.85
C ASN A 452 23.79 -21.11 -7.36
N ALA A 453 22.93 -20.46 -8.18
CA ALA A 453 23.04 -20.41 -9.63
C ALA A 453 22.36 -19.17 -10.19
N VAL A 454 22.80 -18.75 -11.36
CA VAL A 454 22.22 -17.64 -12.15
C VAL A 454 22.06 -18.15 -13.58
N GLU A 455 20.83 -18.17 -14.09
CA GLU A 455 20.49 -18.63 -15.43
C GLU A 455 19.87 -17.49 -16.22
N VAL A 456 20.44 -17.16 -17.38
CA VAL A 456 19.86 -16.17 -18.32
C VAL A 456 18.92 -16.92 -19.27
N ASN A 457 17.63 -16.60 -19.20
CA ASN A 457 16.58 -17.26 -19.97
C ASN A 457 16.39 -16.62 -21.36
N ALA A 458 16.52 -15.29 -21.42
CA ALA A 458 16.31 -14.50 -22.63
C ALA A 458 16.94 -13.11 -22.48
N THR A 459 17.10 -12.44 -23.60
CA THR A 459 17.52 -11.05 -23.68
C THR A 459 16.53 -10.26 -24.53
N TYR A 460 16.14 -9.09 -24.07
CA TYR A 460 15.17 -8.24 -24.75
C TYR A 460 15.73 -6.83 -24.94
N GLN A 461 15.17 -6.10 -25.89
CA GLN A 461 15.43 -4.68 -26.02
C GLN A 461 14.93 -3.94 -24.79
N ASP A 462 15.66 -2.93 -24.33
CA ASP A 462 15.16 -2.05 -23.27
C ASP A 462 14.23 -0.99 -23.88
N TRP A 463 12.93 -1.23 -23.71
CA TRP A 463 11.89 -0.36 -24.24
C TRP A 463 11.74 0.96 -23.49
N GLU A 464 12.37 1.09 -22.32
CA GLU A 464 12.32 2.34 -21.55
C GLU A 464 12.99 3.50 -22.31
N TYR A 465 14.03 3.18 -23.07
CA TYR A 465 14.84 4.16 -23.84
C TYR A 465 14.47 4.25 -25.31
N PHE A 466 13.52 3.45 -25.76
CA PHE A 466 13.16 3.35 -27.18
C PHE A 466 12.50 4.62 -27.74
N PHE A 467 11.83 5.39 -26.90
CA PHE A 467 11.12 6.63 -27.29
C PHE A 467 11.87 7.89 -26.79
N GLU A 468 13.08 8.10 -27.24
CA GLU A 468 13.75 9.37 -27.04
C GLU A 468 13.28 10.44 -28.03
#